data_bcbe6f70509470ddcae6b5bc8938a2e8
#
_entry.id   bcbe6f70509470ddcae6b5bc8938a2e8
#
_cell.length_a   1.000
_cell.length_b   1.000
_cell.length_c   1.000
_cell.angle_alpha   90.00
_cell.angle_beta   90.00
_cell.angle_gamma   90.00
#
_symmetry.space_group_name_H-M   'P 1'
#
loop_
_entity.id
_entity.type
_entity.pdbx_description
1 polymer ?
#
loop_
_entity_poly.entity_id
_entity_poly.type
_entity_poly.pdbx_seq_one_letter_code
_entity_poly.pdbx_strand_id
1 'polypeptide(L)'
;MIEIQAGRKIQPESTLVILDEIQEIPSALSSLKYMQEKMPEYHVMAAGSYLGTSLHRQSSFPGGKVDVLQLKPMSFSEFLMANSQEGLASLLRDGNTKDAQVFDQRLQDMLKYYYFVGGMPEAVNTFVNTHDLAAVRQVQENLLMSYRQDFSKHVPDSEIPKVYQVWDSVVQQLAKENKKFVYKDMKKGARSKDYEIPIKWLTDTGLLHQIYRIDKPGIPLSAYQDRKAFKLYFVDIGLLGAMARLQPETILDGSIFFTEFKGAMSEQFVLQELLTQTSGIYYWSSSGSKGEVDFITSEGNQILPIEVKSGTNVQSKSLK
;
A
#
# COMPACT_ATOMS: atom_id res chain seq x y z
N MET A 1 22.37 -25.00 17.80
CA MET A 1 22.14 -25.39 16.40
C MET A 1 22.47 -24.25 15.42
N ILE A 2 21.91 -23.04 15.63
CA ILE A 2 22.16 -21.86 14.72
C ILE A 2 23.67 -21.56 14.62
N GLU A 3 24.42 -21.58 15.74
CA GLU A 3 25.88 -21.37 15.75
C GLU A 3 26.65 -22.42 14.94
N ILE A 4 26.22 -23.69 15.02
CA ILE A 4 26.84 -24.78 14.28
C ILE A 4 26.61 -24.58 12.78
N GLN A 5 25.42 -24.19 12.40
CA GLN A 5 25.04 -23.98 11.00
C GLN A 5 25.68 -22.72 10.41
N ALA A 6 25.78 -21.64 11.21
CA ALA A 6 26.44 -20.41 10.82
C ALA A 6 27.96 -20.44 10.88
N GLY A 7 28.55 -21.46 11.52
CA GLY A 7 30.00 -21.56 11.74
C GLY A 7 30.59 -20.44 12.62
N ARG A 8 29.74 -19.74 13.35
CA ARG A 8 30.10 -18.58 14.19
C ARG A 8 29.33 -18.64 15.51
N LYS A 9 29.97 -18.13 16.57
CA LYS A 9 29.28 -17.90 17.85
C LYS A 9 28.32 -16.70 17.73
N ILE A 10 27.15 -16.85 18.29
CA ILE A 10 26.21 -15.77 18.46
C ILE A 10 26.58 -15.03 19.74
N GLN A 11 26.93 -13.76 19.61
CA GLN A 11 27.29 -12.92 20.75
C GLN A 11 26.09 -12.04 21.12
N PRO A 12 25.67 -12.05 22.39
CA PRO A 12 24.67 -11.09 22.87
C PRO A 12 25.05 -9.66 22.49
N GLU A 13 24.06 -8.81 22.25
CA GLU A 13 24.20 -7.38 21.97
C GLU A 13 24.94 -6.98 20.67
N SER A 14 25.70 -7.89 20.05
CA SER A 14 26.50 -7.59 18.85
C SER A 14 26.11 -8.44 17.63
N THR A 15 25.25 -9.44 17.79
CA THR A 15 24.78 -10.29 16.70
C THR A 15 23.28 -10.14 16.51
N LEU A 16 22.87 -9.82 15.28
CA LEU A 16 21.46 -9.86 14.87
C LEU A 16 21.18 -11.21 14.21
N VAL A 17 20.20 -11.94 14.74
CA VAL A 17 19.67 -13.16 14.14
C VAL A 17 18.49 -12.77 13.25
N ILE A 18 18.58 -13.07 11.93
CA ILE A 18 17.50 -12.81 10.97
C ILE A 18 16.91 -14.18 10.58
N LEU A 19 15.59 -14.31 10.78
CA LEU A 19 14.80 -15.45 10.37
C LEU A 19 13.90 -15.00 9.21
N ASP A 20 14.26 -15.39 7.99
CA ASP A 20 13.51 -15.03 6.80
C ASP A 20 12.45 -16.08 6.50
N GLU A 21 11.33 -15.65 5.89
CA GLU A 21 10.15 -16.48 5.57
C GLU A 21 9.68 -17.35 6.75
N ILE A 22 9.64 -16.76 7.94
CA ILE A 22 9.41 -17.51 9.19
C ILE A 22 8.04 -18.23 9.21
N GLN A 23 7.06 -17.76 8.42
CA GLN A 23 5.74 -18.38 8.32
C GLN A 23 5.77 -19.78 7.69
N GLU A 24 6.83 -20.12 6.94
CA GLU A 24 6.99 -21.46 6.37
C GLU A 24 7.22 -22.53 7.43
N ILE A 25 7.68 -22.11 8.62
CA ILE A 25 7.95 -23.02 9.75
C ILE A 25 7.16 -22.55 10.98
N PRO A 26 5.94 -23.07 11.21
CA PRO A 26 5.09 -22.65 12.33
C PRO A 26 5.74 -22.76 13.71
N SER A 27 6.64 -23.75 13.90
CA SER A 27 7.40 -23.89 15.15
C SER A 27 8.45 -22.79 15.34
N ALA A 28 9.04 -22.26 14.26
CA ALA A 28 9.95 -21.13 14.32
C ALA A 28 9.22 -19.84 14.74
N LEU A 29 8.02 -19.59 14.19
CA LEU A 29 7.18 -18.47 14.60
C LEU A 29 6.84 -18.53 16.10
N SER A 30 6.45 -19.72 16.59
CA SER A 30 6.18 -19.94 18.02
C SER A 30 7.44 -19.78 18.91
N SER A 31 8.63 -20.03 18.36
CA SER A 31 9.89 -19.93 19.09
C SER A 31 10.28 -18.48 19.43
N LEU A 32 9.77 -17.48 18.68
CA LEU A 32 10.03 -16.06 18.97
C LEU A 32 9.65 -15.69 20.41
N LYS A 33 8.56 -16.26 20.93
CA LYS A 33 8.16 -16.08 22.32
C LYS A 33 9.25 -16.56 23.29
N TYR A 34 9.79 -17.75 23.05
CA TYR A 34 10.82 -18.32 23.91
C TYR A 34 12.15 -17.56 23.81
N MET A 35 12.47 -17.06 22.61
CA MET A 35 13.66 -16.23 22.41
C MET A 35 13.56 -14.96 23.25
N GLN A 36 12.42 -14.25 23.20
CA GLN A 36 12.21 -13.05 24.01
C GLN A 36 12.20 -13.34 25.53
N GLU A 37 11.61 -14.47 25.97
CA GLU A 37 11.49 -14.79 27.41
C GLU A 37 12.77 -15.39 28.01
N LYS A 38 13.55 -16.14 27.24
CA LYS A 38 14.70 -16.90 27.73
C LYS A 38 16.06 -16.36 27.29
N MET A 39 16.06 -15.53 26.25
CA MET A 39 17.28 -15.03 25.61
C MET A 39 17.11 -13.55 25.20
N PRO A 40 16.65 -12.67 26.12
CA PRO A 40 16.32 -11.27 25.81
C PRO A 40 17.55 -10.45 25.38
N GLU A 41 18.76 -10.93 25.69
CA GLU A 41 20.03 -10.31 25.30
C GLU A 41 20.39 -10.50 23.83
N TYR A 42 19.66 -11.36 23.09
CA TYR A 42 19.89 -11.57 21.65
C TYR A 42 18.91 -10.76 20.81
N HIS A 43 19.43 -10.05 19.84
CA HIS A 43 18.61 -9.33 18.87
C HIS A 43 18.12 -10.28 17.81
N VAL A 44 16.79 -10.39 17.68
CA VAL A 44 16.15 -11.26 16.70
C VAL A 44 15.19 -10.45 15.83
N MET A 45 15.32 -10.59 14.53
CA MET A 45 14.39 -10.07 13.53
C MET A 45 13.79 -11.24 12.75
N ALA A 46 12.49 -11.24 12.56
CA ALA A 46 11.82 -12.23 11.74
C ALA A 46 11.08 -11.51 10.60
N ALA A 47 11.26 -11.99 9.39
CA ALA A 47 10.60 -11.48 8.21
C ALA A 47 9.66 -12.52 7.60
N GLY A 48 8.62 -12.08 6.93
CA GLY A 48 7.71 -12.96 6.19
C GLY A 48 6.66 -12.18 5.42
N SER A 49 6.49 -12.56 4.17
CA SER A 49 5.59 -11.88 3.23
C SER A 49 4.11 -12.04 3.57
N TYR A 50 3.74 -13.08 4.30
CA TYR A 50 2.35 -13.46 4.62
C TYR A 50 2.09 -13.56 6.12
N LEU A 51 2.86 -12.86 6.95
CA LEU A 51 2.67 -12.88 8.41
C LEU A 51 1.25 -12.44 8.80
N GLY A 52 0.67 -11.46 8.12
CA GLY A 52 -0.70 -11.02 8.35
C GLY A 52 -1.75 -12.13 8.22
N THR A 53 -1.60 -13.04 7.27
CA THR A 53 -2.51 -14.19 7.10
C THR A 53 -2.19 -15.33 8.08
N SER A 54 -0.93 -15.49 8.46
CA SER A 54 -0.49 -16.51 9.44
C SER A 54 -0.95 -16.18 10.85
N LEU A 55 -1.18 -14.90 11.17
CA LEU A 55 -1.76 -14.46 12.43
C LEU A 55 -3.16 -15.05 12.70
N HIS A 56 -3.87 -15.46 11.64
CA HIS A 56 -5.21 -16.05 11.73
C HIS A 56 -5.25 -17.57 11.62
N ARG A 57 -4.12 -18.22 11.29
CA ARG A 57 -4.02 -19.69 11.21
C ARG A 57 -3.37 -20.21 12.51
N GLN A 58 -4.06 -21.02 13.26
CA GLN A 58 -3.74 -21.95 14.38
C GLN A 58 -2.35 -21.92 15.08
N SER A 59 -1.36 -21.14 14.63
CA SER A 59 -0.12 -20.91 15.34
C SER A 59 -0.33 -19.76 16.33
N SER A 60 0.01 -19.98 17.60
CA SER A 60 0.00 -18.93 18.62
C SER A 60 1.04 -17.87 18.25
N PHE A 61 0.59 -16.82 17.54
CA PHE A 61 1.43 -15.64 17.36
C PHE A 61 1.81 -15.11 18.74
N PRO A 62 3.08 -14.80 18.99
CA PRO A 62 3.57 -14.39 20.32
C PRO A 62 3.14 -12.94 20.66
N GLY A 63 1.83 -12.69 20.70
CA GLY A 63 1.29 -11.37 21.01
C GLY A 63 1.86 -10.81 22.32
N GLY A 64 2.27 -9.54 22.29
CA GLY A 64 2.91 -8.86 23.41
C GLY A 64 4.38 -9.25 23.68
N LYS A 65 5.00 -10.07 22.81
CA LYS A 65 6.40 -10.50 22.91
C LYS A 65 7.23 -10.13 21.68
N VAL A 66 6.60 -9.57 20.67
CA VAL A 66 7.22 -9.08 19.44
C VAL A 66 6.59 -7.76 19.04
N ASP A 67 7.41 -6.87 18.51
CA ASP A 67 6.98 -5.66 17.85
C ASP A 67 6.84 -5.94 16.35
N VAL A 68 5.69 -5.54 15.78
CA VAL A 68 5.41 -5.77 14.36
C VAL A 68 5.68 -4.50 13.59
N LEU A 69 6.63 -4.59 12.64
CA LEU A 69 6.92 -3.54 11.68
C LEU A 69 6.39 -3.95 10.31
N GLN A 70 5.51 -3.14 9.75
CA GLN A 70 5.03 -3.33 8.37
C GLN A 70 5.88 -2.51 7.42
N LEU A 71 6.63 -3.18 6.54
CA LEU A 71 7.32 -2.52 5.44
C LEU A 71 6.30 -2.16 4.36
N LYS A 72 6.27 -0.89 3.99
CA LYS A 72 5.43 -0.35 2.93
C LYS A 72 6.29 -0.03 1.71
N PRO A 73 5.70 0.14 0.52
CA PRO A 73 6.41 0.72 -0.60
C PRO A 73 7.04 2.06 -0.20
N MET A 74 8.17 2.40 -0.79
CA MET A 74 8.87 3.65 -0.53
C MET A 74 7.95 4.83 -0.82
N SER A 75 7.91 5.81 0.09
CA SER A 75 7.24 7.08 -0.11
C SER A 75 7.93 7.92 -1.19
N PHE A 76 7.27 8.98 -1.66
CA PHE A 76 7.89 9.91 -2.61
C PHE A 76 9.16 10.56 -2.04
N SER A 77 9.18 10.88 -0.75
CA SER A 77 10.37 11.40 -0.08
C SER A 77 11.52 10.40 -0.09
N GLU A 78 11.27 9.11 0.15
CA GLU A 78 12.28 8.05 0.09
C GLU A 78 12.74 7.80 -1.36
N PHE A 79 11.84 7.88 -2.33
CA PHE A 79 12.19 7.83 -3.76
C PHE A 79 13.11 8.98 -4.16
N LEU A 80 12.86 10.21 -3.68
CA LEU A 80 13.74 11.36 -3.90
C LEU A 80 15.13 11.10 -3.31
N MET A 81 15.20 10.59 -2.08
CA MET A 81 16.49 10.25 -1.44
C MET A 81 17.24 9.19 -2.23
N ALA A 82 16.57 8.13 -2.69
CA ALA A 82 17.17 7.08 -3.52
C ALA A 82 17.72 7.62 -4.84
N ASN A 83 17.14 8.70 -5.37
CA ASN A 83 17.58 9.39 -6.58
C ASN A 83 18.57 10.57 -6.31
N SER A 84 19.24 10.60 -5.14
CA SER A 84 20.18 11.65 -4.76
C SER A 84 19.55 13.05 -4.78
N GLN A 85 18.28 13.16 -4.37
CA GLN A 85 17.55 14.43 -4.25
C GLN A 85 17.22 14.73 -2.78
N GLU A 86 18.17 14.54 -1.87
CA GLU A 86 18.00 14.70 -0.41
C GLU A 86 17.50 16.12 -0.05
N GLY A 87 17.96 17.15 -0.79
CA GLY A 87 17.50 18.52 -0.60
C GLY A 87 16.01 18.69 -0.85
N LEU A 88 15.47 18.10 -1.92
CA LEU A 88 14.04 18.12 -2.22
C LEU A 88 13.23 17.29 -1.19
N ALA A 89 13.76 16.14 -0.78
CA ALA A 89 13.15 15.32 0.25
C ALA A 89 13.05 16.05 1.60
N SER A 90 14.09 16.80 1.99
CA SER A 90 14.08 17.63 3.20
C SER A 90 13.06 18.75 3.13
N LEU A 91 12.97 19.46 2.00
CA LEU A 91 11.97 20.53 1.81
C LEU A 91 10.53 20.03 1.99
N LEU A 92 10.24 18.84 1.47
CA LEU A 92 8.90 18.23 1.63
C LEU A 92 8.64 17.83 3.07
N ARG A 93 9.62 17.22 3.74
CA ARG A 93 9.51 16.74 5.12
C ARG A 93 9.34 17.90 6.11
N ASP A 94 10.05 19.00 5.89
CA ASP A 94 10.01 20.19 6.74
C ASP A 94 8.74 21.03 6.50
N GLY A 95 7.91 20.67 5.52
CA GLY A 95 6.68 21.37 5.18
C GLY A 95 6.92 22.80 4.64
N ASN A 96 8.13 23.08 4.15
CA ASN A 96 8.50 24.40 3.66
C ASN A 96 7.97 24.66 2.25
N THR A 97 6.69 25.00 2.18
CA THR A 97 5.96 25.19 0.92
C THR A 97 6.51 26.35 0.08
N LYS A 98 7.09 27.38 0.71
CA LYS A 98 7.64 28.54 -0.02
C LYS A 98 8.88 28.16 -0.81
N ASP A 99 9.82 27.47 -0.18
CA ASP A 99 11.03 27.03 -0.85
C ASP A 99 10.74 25.90 -1.84
N ALA A 100 9.78 25.01 -1.51
CA ALA A 100 9.32 23.97 -2.43
C ALA A 100 8.77 24.55 -3.75
N GLN A 101 8.10 25.72 -3.73
CA GLN A 101 7.62 26.40 -4.94
C GLN A 101 8.75 26.79 -5.91
N VAL A 102 9.93 27.11 -5.40
CA VAL A 102 11.09 27.43 -6.24
C VAL A 102 11.52 26.21 -7.06
N PHE A 103 11.31 25.00 -6.53
CA PHE A 103 11.69 23.75 -7.15
C PHE A 103 10.47 22.99 -7.74
N ASP A 104 9.33 23.66 -7.91
CA ASP A 104 8.06 23.03 -8.31
C ASP A 104 8.21 22.19 -9.57
N GLN A 105 8.83 22.73 -10.64
CA GLN A 105 9.02 22.00 -11.90
C GLN A 105 9.81 20.70 -11.67
N ARG A 106 10.88 20.74 -10.88
CA ARG A 106 11.71 19.56 -10.61
C ARG A 106 10.96 18.54 -9.76
N LEU A 107 10.20 18.99 -8.76
CA LEU A 107 9.35 18.13 -7.96
C LEU A 107 8.27 17.46 -8.81
N GLN A 108 7.64 18.19 -9.73
CA GLN A 108 6.65 17.64 -10.66
C GLN A 108 7.27 16.60 -11.59
N ASP A 109 8.45 16.84 -12.13
CA ASP A 109 9.12 15.88 -12.99
C ASP A 109 9.50 14.60 -12.24
N MET A 110 10.04 14.72 -11.02
CA MET A 110 10.30 13.57 -10.17
C MET A 110 9.02 12.84 -9.75
N LEU A 111 7.92 13.56 -9.52
CA LEU A 111 6.62 12.97 -9.20
C LEU A 111 6.06 12.15 -10.37
N LYS A 112 6.23 12.60 -11.61
CA LYS A 112 5.87 11.83 -12.80
C LYS A 112 6.65 10.52 -12.88
N TYR A 113 7.97 10.56 -12.62
CA TYR A 113 8.75 9.33 -12.53
C TYR A 113 8.24 8.41 -11.43
N TYR A 114 7.95 8.96 -10.25
CA TYR A 114 7.40 8.16 -9.15
C TYR A 114 6.04 7.54 -9.50
N TYR A 115 5.17 8.24 -10.24
CA TYR A 115 3.90 7.68 -10.71
C TYR A 115 4.10 6.47 -11.64
N PHE A 116 5.19 6.45 -12.40
CA PHE A 116 5.53 5.31 -13.25
C PHE A 116 6.27 4.20 -12.50
N VAL A 117 7.32 4.57 -11.76
CA VAL A 117 8.21 3.62 -11.05
C VAL A 117 7.55 3.02 -9.83
N GLY A 118 6.81 3.84 -9.07
CA GLY A 118 6.26 3.48 -7.77
C GLY A 118 7.30 3.47 -6.67
N GLY A 119 6.92 2.88 -5.53
CA GLY A 119 7.74 2.73 -4.34
C GLY A 119 8.26 1.31 -4.10
N MET A 120 8.06 0.37 -5.02
CA MET A 120 8.61 -0.99 -4.86
C MET A 120 10.14 -0.96 -4.95
N PRO A 121 10.88 -1.43 -3.91
CA PRO A 121 12.33 -1.23 -3.81
C PRO A 121 13.12 -1.71 -5.03
N GLU A 122 12.76 -2.87 -5.61
CA GLU A 122 13.43 -3.39 -6.81
C GLU A 122 13.20 -2.50 -8.02
N ALA A 123 11.97 -1.98 -8.22
CA ALA A 123 11.65 -1.06 -9.29
C ALA A 123 12.40 0.27 -9.14
N VAL A 124 12.47 0.82 -7.92
CA VAL A 124 13.22 2.03 -7.60
C VAL A 124 14.71 1.82 -7.84
N ASN A 125 15.29 0.72 -7.35
CA ASN A 125 16.70 0.38 -7.56
C ASN A 125 17.05 0.23 -9.05
N THR A 126 16.17 -0.41 -9.83
CA THR A 126 16.34 -0.53 -11.27
C THR A 126 16.35 0.84 -11.94
N PHE A 127 15.41 1.71 -11.57
CA PHE A 127 15.35 3.07 -12.12
C PHE A 127 16.60 3.90 -11.76
N VAL A 128 17.02 3.88 -10.51
CA VAL A 128 18.22 4.63 -10.03
C VAL A 128 19.48 4.22 -10.79
N ASN A 129 19.64 2.92 -11.05
CA ASN A 129 20.86 2.40 -11.67
C ASN A 129 20.87 2.50 -13.21
N THR A 130 19.70 2.47 -13.85
CA THR A 130 19.63 2.33 -15.31
C THR A 130 18.95 3.50 -16.01
N HIS A 131 18.06 4.21 -15.34
CA HIS A 131 17.11 5.16 -15.91
C HIS A 131 16.27 4.57 -17.09
N ASP A 132 16.19 3.24 -17.16
CA ASP A 132 15.46 2.51 -18.22
C ASP A 132 14.05 2.14 -17.71
N LEU A 133 13.05 2.84 -18.24
CA LEU A 133 11.65 2.64 -17.88
C LEU A 133 11.09 1.30 -18.39
N ALA A 134 11.67 0.73 -19.46
CA ALA A 134 11.28 -0.59 -19.93
C ALA A 134 11.77 -1.67 -18.97
N ALA A 135 12.99 -1.54 -18.45
CA ALA A 135 13.52 -2.43 -17.39
C ALA A 135 12.69 -2.35 -16.11
N VAL A 136 12.30 -1.13 -15.69
CA VAL A 136 11.39 -0.92 -14.55
C VAL A 136 10.04 -1.63 -14.77
N ARG A 137 9.46 -1.50 -15.98
CA ARG A 137 8.19 -2.16 -16.32
C ARG A 137 8.31 -3.68 -16.22
N GLN A 138 9.42 -4.25 -16.67
CA GLN A 138 9.67 -5.68 -16.57
C GLN A 138 9.71 -6.15 -15.11
N VAL A 139 10.34 -5.38 -14.21
CA VAL A 139 10.35 -5.67 -12.77
C VAL A 139 8.92 -5.65 -12.21
N GLN A 140 8.14 -4.63 -12.54
CA GLN A 140 6.75 -4.51 -12.08
C GLN A 140 5.87 -5.68 -12.57
N GLU A 141 6.03 -6.09 -13.82
CA GLU A 141 5.30 -7.24 -14.40
C GLU A 141 5.69 -8.56 -13.72
N ASN A 142 6.97 -8.74 -13.41
CA ASN A 142 7.46 -9.90 -12.67
C ASN A 142 6.87 -9.94 -11.24
N LEU A 143 6.82 -8.81 -10.54
CA LEU A 143 6.19 -8.70 -9.22
C LEU A 143 4.69 -9.04 -9.28
N LEU A 144 3.95 -8.48 -10.24
CA LEU A 144 2.53 -8.80 -10.42
C LEU A 144 2.30 -10.29 -10.73
N MET A 145 3.18 -10.89 -11.55
CA MET A 145 3.13 -12.32 -11.84
C MET A 145 3.41 -13.18 -10.60
N SER A 146 4.41 -12.80 -9.80
CA SER A 146 4.74 -13.48 -8.54
C SER A 146 3.55 -13.45 -7.58
N TYR A 147 2.92 -12.29 -7.36
CA TYR A 147 1.73 -12.19 -6.50
C TYR A 147 0.59 -13.09 -6.98
N ARG A 148 0.36 -13.15 -8.31
CA ARG A 148 -0.65 -14.06 -8.87
C ARG A 148 -0.33 -15.54 -8.62
N GLN A 149 0.93 -15.93 -8.70
CA GLN A 149 1.37 -17.30 -8.39
C GLN A 149 1.15 -17.64 -6.91
N ASP A 150 1.37 -16.68 -6.01
CA ASP A 150 1.17 -16.87 -4.58
C ASP A 150 -0.29 -17.05 -4.19
N PHE A 151 -1.25 -16.53 -4.97
CA PHE A 151 -2.67 -16.82 -4.75
C PHE A 151 -2.95 -18.33 -4.78
N SER A 152 -2.33 -19.05 -5.72
CA SER A 152 -2.51 -20.50 -5.83
C SER A 152 -1.83 -21.31 -4.74
N LYS A 153 -0.84 -20.74 -4.02
CA LYS A 153 -0.13 -21.44 -2.94
C LYS A 153 -0.79 -21.25 -1.56
N HIS A 154 -1.36 -20.07 -1.33
CA HIS A 154 -1.74 -19.64 0.02
C HIS A 154 -3.24 -19.46 0.23
N VAL A 155 -4.03 -19.42 -0.84
CA VAL A 155 -5.48 -19.30 -0.79
C VAL A 155 -6.13 -20.68 -0.92
N PRO A 156 -7.24 -20.99 -0.21
CA PRO A 156 -7.98 -22.21 -0.45
C PRO A 156 -8.46 -22.32 -1.91
N ASP A 157 -8.37 -23.49 -2.52
CA ASP A 157 -8.68 -23.71 -3.94
C ASP A 157 -10.06 -23.17 -4.37
N SER A 158 -11.07 -23.28 -3.50
CA SER A 158 -12.43 -22.78 -3.75
C SER A 158 -12.52 -21.26 -3.84
N GLU A 159 -11.56 -20.53 -3.26
CA GLU A 159 -11.54 -19.06 -3.20
C GLU A 159 -10.58 -18.44 -4.23
N ILE A 160 -9.63 -19.20 -4.79
CA ILE A 160 -8.66 -18.71 -5.77
C ILE A 160 -9.33 -17.95 -6.94
N PRO A 161 -10.38 -18.49 -7.61
CA PRO A 161 -11.02 -17.77 -8.71
C PRO A 161 -11.61 -16.42 -8.30
N LYS A 162 -12.10 -16.30 -7.06
CA LYS A 162 -12.68 -15.07 -6.55
C LYS A 162 -11.60 -14.05 -6.18
N VAL A 163 -10.44 -14.51 -5.67
CA VAL A 163 -9.28 -13.64 -5.44
C VAL A 163 -8.82 -12.99 -6.74
N TYR A 164 -8.70 -13.78 -7.83
CA TYR A 164 -8.41 -13.24 -9.15
C TYR A 164 -9.46 -12.22 -9.61
N GLN A 165 -10.75 -12.52 -9.42
CA GLN A 165 -11.82 -11.59 -9.80
C GLN A 165 -11.72 -10.25 -9.07
N VAL A 166 -11.44 -10.26 -7.75
CA VAL A 166 -11.23 -9.02 -6.98
C VAL A 166 -10.00 -8.29 -7.51
N TRP A 167 -8.86 -8.98 -7.59
CA TRP A 167 -7.59 -8.43 -8.05
C TRP A 167 -7.70 -7.77 -9.43
N ASP A 168 -8.23 -8.49 -10.41
CA ASP A 168 -8.36 -8.00 -11.78
C ASP A 168 -9.38 -6.85 -11.92
N SER A 169 -10.33 -6.73 -10.99
CA SER A 169 -11.34 -5.67 -11.04
C SER A 169 -10.85 -4.30 -10.54
N VAL A 170 -9.74 -4.23 -9.77
CA VAL A 170 -9.32 -3.01 -9.07
C VAL A 170 -9.11 -1.84 -10.03
N VAL A 171 -8.41 -2.05 -11.15
CA VAL A 171 -8.19 -1.00 -12.16
C VAL A 171 -9.51 -0.45 -12.68
N GLN A 172 -10.46 -1.32 -13.02
CA GLN A 172 -11.77 -0.92 -13.52
C GLN A 172 -12.60 -0.19 -12.44
N GLN A 173 -12.52 -0.63 -11.19
CA GLN A 173 -13.22 0.01 -10.06
C GLN A 173 -12.68 1.42 -9.81
N LEU A 174 -11.35 1.61 -9.85
CA LEU A 174 -10.68 2.89 -9.63
C LEU A 174 -10.86 3.86 -10.80
N ALA A 175 -11.06 3.35 -12.03
CA ALA A 175 -11.30 4.18 -13.21
C ALA A 175 -12.68 4.89 -13.22
N LYS A 176 -13.60 4.51 -12.33
CA LYS A 176 -14.92 5.12 -12.25
C LYS A 176 -14.90 6.45 -11.51
N GLU A 177 -15.82 7.33 -11.84
CA GLU A 177 -16.03 8.58 -11.10
C GLU A 177 -16.32 8.30 -9.62
N ASN A 178 -17.25 7.38 -9.34
CA ASN A 178 -17.47 6.86 -7.98
C ASN A 178 -16.67 5.57 -7.81
N LYS A 179 -15.57 5.64 -7.09
CA LYS A 179 -14.64 4.54 -6.83
C LYS A 179 -15.11 3.56 -5.76
N LYS A 180 -16.35 3.69 -5.27
CA LYS A 180 -16.95 2.72 -4.35
C LYS A 180 -16.93 1.34 -4.99
N PHE A 181 -16.46 0.34 -4.25
CA PHE A 181 -16.38 -1.02 -4.73
C PHE A 181 -17.77 -1.61 -5.04
N VAL A 182 -17.93 -2.13 -6.24
CA VAL A 182 -19.21 -2.64 -6.76
C VAL A 182 -19.05 -4.11 -7.18
N TYR A 183 -19.64 -5.01 -6.42
CA TYR A 183 -19.55 -6.45 -6.65
C TYR A 183 -20.07 -6.90 -8.02
N LYS A 184 -21.09 -6.22 -8.55
CA LYS A 184 -21.70 -6.53 -9.87
C LYS A 184 -20.71 -6.41 -11.04
N ASP A 185 -19.66 -5.59 -10.87
CA ASP A 185 -18.66 -5.35 -11.92
C ASP A 185 -17.72 -6.55 -12.11
N MET A 186 -17.58 -7.39 -11.08
CA MET A 186 -16.80 -8.62 -11.18
C MET A 186 -17.58 -9.74 -11.87
N LYS A 187 -18.85 -9.90 -11.49
CA LYS A 187 -19.73 -10.95 -12.02
C LYS A 187 -21.21 -10.58 -11.80
N LYS A 188 -22.05 -10.79 -12.80
CA LYS A 188 -23.50 -10.61 -12.66
C LYS A 188 -24.03 -11.48 -11.51
N GLY A 189 -24.72 -10.86 -10.55
CA GLY A 189 -25.27 -11.54 -9.38
C GLY A 189 -24.28 -11.75 -8.22
N ALA A 190 -23.05 -11.21 -8.31
CA ALA A 190 -22.08 -11.24 -7.21
C ALA A 190 -22.63 -10.57 -5.95
N ARG A 191 -22.44 -11.22 -4.79
CA ARG A 191 -22.90 -10.74 -3.48
C ARG A 191 -21.69 -10.52 -2.57
N SER A 192 -21.79 -9.57 -1.63
CA SER A 192 -20.71 -9.25 -0.68
C SER A 192 -20.17 -10.48 0.06
N LYS A 193 -21.07 -11.33 0.57
CA LYS A 193 -20.71 -12.54 1.32
C LYS A 193 -19.82 -13.53 0.53
N ASP A 194 -19.89 -13.50 -0.80
CA ASP A 194 -19.12 -14.41 -1.65
C ASP A 194 -17.67 -13.97 -1.81
N TYR A 195 -17.34 -12.70 -1.45
CA TYR A 195 -16.05 -12.06 -1.66
C TYR A 195 -15.39 -11.54 -0.37
N GLU A 196 -15.99 -11.76 0.79
CA GLU A 196 -15.43 -11.33 2.07
C GLU A 196 -14.04 -11.96 2.34
N ILE A 197 -13.92 -13.28 2.14
CA ILE A 197 -12.65 -14.00 2.31
C ILE A 197 -11.61 -13.55 1.29
N PRO A 198 -11.90 -13.49 -0.03
CA PRO A 198 -10.99 -12.96 -1.03
C PRO A 198 -10.47 -11.55 -0.74
N ILE A 199 -11.37 -10.62 -0.42
CA ILE A 199 -11.00 -9.23 -0.12
C ILE A 199 -10.15 -9.19 1.15
N LYS A 200 -10.60 -9.89 2.21
CA LYS A 200 -9.85 -9.95 3.46
C LYS A 200 -8.45 -10.52 3.24
N TRP A 201 -8.29 -11.57 2.45
CA TRP A 201 -6.99 -12.14 2.16
C TRP A 201 -6.07 -11.13 1.46
N LEU A 202 -6.55 -10.46 0.40
CA LEU A 202 -5.78 -9.44 -0.32
C LEU A 202 -5.41 -8.23 0.55
N THR A 203 -6.24 -7.89 1.52
CA THR A 203 -5.96 -6.78 2.46
C THR A 203 -5.04 -7.21 3.60
N ASP A 204 -5.20 -8.41 4.15
CA ASP A 204 -4.34 -8.94 5.21
C ASP A 204 -2.90 -9.19 4.72
N THR A 205 -2.74 -9.50 3.42
CA THR A 205 -1.42 -9.62 2.77
C THR A 205 -0.81 -8.25 2.42
N GLY A 206 -1.56 -7.15 2.54
CA GLY A 206 -1.11 -5.82 2.20
C GLY A 206 -1.07 -5.52 0.70
N LEU A 207 -1.57 -6.42 -0.16
CA LEU A 207 -1.61 -6.23 -1.60
C LEU A 207 -2.67 -5.22 -2.04
N LEU A 208 -3.76 -5.11 -1.25
CA LEU A 208 -4.79 -4.08 -1.41
C LEU A 208 -5.03 -3.35 -0.09
N HIS A 209 -5.45 -2.10 -0.19
CA HIS A 209 -5.90 -1.28 0.92
C HIS A 209 -7.41 -1.05 0.82
N GLN A 210 -8.13 -1.39 1.87
CA GLN A 210 -9.58 -1.21 1.96
C GLN A 210 -9.90 0.05 2.78
N ILE A 211 -10.41 1.08 2.11
CA ILE A 211 -10.77 2.37 2.71
C ILE A 211 -12.27 2.44 2.87
N TYR A 212 -12.75 2.44 4.10
CA TYR A 212 -14.17 2.44 4.41
C TYR A 212 -14.77 3.84 4.37
N ARG A 213 -16.07 3.91 4.02
CA ARG A 213 -16.87 5.12 4.18
C ARG A 213 -17.15 5.37 5.66
N ILE A 214 -17.22 6.64 6.04
CA ILE A 214 -17.86 7.05 7.28
C ILE A 214 -19.20 7.73 6.98
N ASP A 215 -20.19 7.50 7.85
CA ASP A 215 -21.53 8.09 7.68
C ASP A 215 -21.54 9.59 8.04
N LYS A 216 -20.75 9.98 9.02
CA LYS A 216 -20.54 11.38 9.44
C LYS A 216 -19.14 11.57 10.01
N PRO A 217 -18.55 12.77 9.85
CA PRO A 217 -17.30 13.08 10.53
C PRO A 217 -17.54 13.22 12.04
N GLY A 218 -16.86 12.40 12.83
CA GLY A 218 -16.92 12.39 14.29
C GLY A 218 -15.79 11.60 14.89
N ILE A 219 -15.36 11.92 16.11
CA ILE A 219 -14.25 11.24 16.81
C ILE A 219 -14.82 10.24 17.81
N PRO A 220 -14.33 8.98 17.80
CA PRO A 220 -13.37 8.41 16.85
C PRO A 220 -14.03 8.07 15.51
N LEU A 221 -13.30 8.31 14.39
CA LEU A 221 -13.80 8.06 13.04
C LEU A 221 -14.29 6.62 12.84
N SER A 222 -13.62 5.66 13.46
CA SER A 222 -13.97 4.23 13.40
C SER A 222 -15.36 3.90 13.91
N ALA A 223 -15.92 4.72 14.83
CA ALA A 223 -17.28 4.53 15.34
C ALA A 223 -18.37 4.82 14.30
N TYR A 224 -18.04 5.56 13.25
CA TYR A 224 -18.97 5.96 12.19
C TYR A 224 -18.70 5.21 10.88
N GLN A 225 -17.91 4.14 10.93
CA GLN A 225 -17.56 3.34 9.76
C GLN A 225 -18.75 2.55 9.20
N ASP A 226 -19.05 2.75 7.92
CA ASP A 226 -19.95 1.91 7.14
C ASP A 226 -19.18 0.76 6.48
N ARG A 227 -19.25 -0.42 7.06
CA ARG A 227 -18.57 -1.62 6.56
C ARG A 227 -19.09 -2.13 5.22
N LYS A 228 -20.24 -1.63 4.73
CA LYS A 228 -20.85 -2.03 3.45
C LYS A 228 -20.38 -1.16 2.28
N ALA A 229 -19.70 -0.06 2.58
CA ALA A 229 -19.22 0.88 1.58
C ALA A 229 -17.72 1.12 1.76
N PHE A 230 -16.94 0.74 0.76
CA PHE A 230 -15.49 0.93 0.76
C PHE A 230 -14.96 1.12 -0.65
N LYS A 231 -13.75 1.64 -0.74
CA LYS A 231 -12.92 1.67 -1.94
C LYS A 231 -11.76 0.69 -1.77
N LEU A 232 -11.28 0.09 -2.87
CA LEU A 232 -10.07 -0.74 -2.87
C LEU A 232 -8.98 -0.03 -3.67
N TYR A 233 -7.83 0.12 -3.06
CA TYR A 233 -6.63 0.68 -3.67
C TYR A 233 -5.52 -0.36 -3.73
N PHE A 234 -4.60 -0.18 -4.65
CA PHE A 234 -3.44 -1.04 -4.79
C PHE A 234 -2.38 -0.78 -3.71
N VAL A 235 -1.47 -1.73 -3.51
CA VAL A 235 -0.33 -1.57 -2.61
C VAL A 235 0.61 -0.46 -3.07
N ASP A 236 0.77 -0.29 -4.40
CA ASP A 236 1.74 0.62 -4.98
C ASP A 236 1.23 1.27 -6.27
N ILE A 237 1.56 2.55 -6.47
CA ILE A 237 1.13 3.33 -7.64
C ILE A 237 1.77 2.84 -8.94
N GLY A 238 3.05 2.45 -8.93
CA GLY A 238 3.74 1.93 -10.10
C GLY A 238 3.17 0.59 -10.54
N LEU A 239 2.85 -0.28 -9.58
CA LEU A 239 2.17 -1.55 -9.86
C LEU A 239 0.75 -1.35 -10.38
N LEU A 240 0.01 -0.36 -9.89
CA LEU A 240 -1.30 0.02 -10.44
C LEU A 240 -1.16 0.45 -11.91
N GLY A 241 -0.16 1.27 -12.21
CA GLY A 241 0.16 1.70 -13.58
C GLY A 241 0.53 0.54 -14.50
N ALA A 242 1.32 -0.42 -14.01
CA ALA A 242 1.68 -1.65 -14.73
C ALA A 242 0.45 -2.52 -15.01
N MET A 243 -0.39 -2.72 -14.01
CA MET A 243 -1.63 -3.49 -14.15
C MET A 243 -2.62 -2.84 -15.11
N ALA A 244 -2.66 -1.51 -15.15
CA ALA A 244 -3.45 -0.73 -16.12
C ALA A 244 -2.76 -0.65 -17.51
N ARG A 245 -1.56 -1.23 -17.68
CA ARG A 245 -0.76 -1.19 -18.91
C ARG A 245 -0.47 0.22 -19.42
N LEU A 246 -0.30 1.17 -18.48
CA LEU A 246 0.04 2.54 -18.84
C LEU A 246 1.46 2.60 -19.41
N GLN A 247 1.60 3.26 -20.55
CA GLN A 247 2.91 3.50 -21.15
C GLN A 247 3.63 4.67 -20.49
N PRO A 248 4.97 4.71 -20.48
CA PRO A 248 5.74 5.82 -19.91
C PRO A 248 5.29 7.18 -20.44
N GLU A 249 5.11 7.31 -21.75
CA GLU A 249 4.73 8.54 -22.42
C GLU A 249 3.37 9.06 -21.94
N THR A 250 2.44 8.15 -21.62
CA THR A 250 1.12 8.52 -21.08
C THR A 250 1.22 9.30 -19.78
N ILE A 251 2.17 8.90 -18.90
CA ILE A 251 2.36 9.50 -17.58
C ILE A 251 3.27 10.72 -17.69
N LEU A 252 4.39 10.61 -18.41
CA LEU A 252 5.42 11.65 -18.45
C LEU A 252 4.99 12.86 -19.29
N ASP A 253 4.40 12.63 -20.45
CA ASP A 253 4.03 13.71 -21.39
C ASP A 253 2.60 14.22 -21.17
N GLY A 254 1.74 13.42 -20.53
CA GLY A 254 0.37 13.79 -20.20
C GLY A 254 -0.55 13.68 -21.42
N SER A 255 -1.08 12.49 -21.72
CA SER A 255 -2.09 12.31 -22.75
C SER A 255 -3.44 12.91 -22.37
N ILE A 256 -4.15 13.52 -23.31
CA ILE A 256 -5.53 14.00 -23.13
C ILE A 256 -6.49 12.85 -22.78
N PHE A 257 -6.22 11.62 -23.21
CA PHE A 257 -7.00 10.43 -22.89
C PHE A 257 -6.72 9.85 -21.49
N PHE A 258 -5.69 10.36 -20.79
CA PHE A 258 -5.32 9.93 -19.45
C PHE A 258 -6.09 10.67 -18.35
N THR A 259 -6.90 11.67 -18.68
CA THR A 259 -7.48 12.62 -17.73
C THR A 259 -8.31 11.95 -16.64
N GLU A 260 -9.19 10.99 -16.98
CA GLU A 260 -10.03 10.29 -16.00
C GLU A 260 -9.21 9.39 -15.07
N PHE A 261 -8.34 8.55 -15.62
CA PHE A 261 -7.52 7.63 -14.83
C PHE A 261 -6.43 8.37 -14.02
N LYS A 262 -6.03 9.57 -14.45
CA LYS A 262 -5.12 10.45 -13.70
C LYS A 262 -5.66 10.77 -12.30
N GLY A 263 -6.97 10.97 -12.16
CA GLY A 263 -7.61 11.14 -10.86
C GLY A 263 -7.45 9.92 -9.95
N ALA A 264 -7.58 8.71 -10.51
CA ALA A 264 -7.36 7.46 -9.77
C ALA A 264 -5.90 7.33 -9.31
N MET A 265 -4.95 7.64 -10.19
CA MET A 265 -3.51 7.62 -9.86
C MET A 265 -3.17 8.65 -8.78
N SER A 266 -3.78 9.85 -8.83
CA SER A 266 -3.54 10.88 -7.81
C SER A 266 -4.10 10.48 -6.45
N GLU A 267 -5.28 9.88 -6.38
CA GLU A 267 -5.82 9.35 -5.12
C GLU A 267 -4.96 8.18 -4.61
N GLN A 268 -4.52 7.28 -5.49
CA GLN A 268 -3.60 6.19 -5.13
C GLN A 268 -2.30 6.72 -4.52
N PHE A 269 -1.71 7.75 -5.13
CA PHE A 269 -0.51 8.40 -4.61
C PHE A 269 -0.74 9.00 -3.21
N VAL A 270 -1.79 9.80 -3.07
CA VAL A 270 -2.11 10.44 -1.78
C VAL A 270 -2.37 9.40 -0.70
N LEU A 271 -3.10 8.33 -1.01
CA LEU A 271 -3.29 7.24 -0.06
C LEU A 271 -1.96 6.57 0.34
N GLN A 272 -1.08 6.30 -0.62
CA GLN A 272 0.22 5.68 -0.35
C GLN A 272 1.05 6.55 0.60
N GLU A 273 1.08 7.86 0.40
CA GLU A 273 1.74 8.80 1.32
C GLU A 273 1.05 8.86 2.69
N LEU A 274 -0.28 8.91 2.76
CA LEU A 274 -1.01 8.92 4.03
C LEU A 274 -0.77 7.64 4.86
N LEU A 275 -0.68 6.49 4.21
CA LEU A 275 -0.42 5.21 4.87
C LEU A 275 0.95 5.16 5.55
N THR A 276 1.91 5.99 5.17
CA THR A 276 3.20 6.09 5.88
C THR A 276 3.08 6.79 7.23
N GLN A 277 2.03 7.59 7.43
CA GLN A 277 1.85 8.46 8.59
C GLN A 277 0.74 7.99 9.52
N THR A 278 -0.32 7.37 8.98
CA THR A 278 -1.49 6.97 9.76
C THR A 278 -2.13 5.71 9.20
N SER A 279 -2.85 4.98 10.07
CA SER A 279 -3.66 3.80 9.69
C SER A 279 -5.17 4.08 9.69
N GLY A 280 -5.60 5.20 10.27
CA GLY A 280 -7.02 5.56 10.43
C GLY A 280 -7.52 6.41 9.27
N ILE A 281 -7.55 5.85 8.05
CA ILE A 281 -7.96 6.55 6.83
C ILE A 281 -9.33 6.06 6.40
N TYR A 282 -10.21 7.01 6.12
CA TYR A 282 -11.59 6.79 5.68
C TYR A 282 -11.90 7.71 4.51
N TYR A 283 -13.08 7.56 3.90
CA TYR A 283 -13.65 8.54 2.98
C TYR A 283 -15.09 8.88 3.41
N TRP A 284 -15.61 9.98 2.91
CA TRP A 284 -17.00 10.35 3.14
C TRP A 284 -17.72 10.61 1.82
N SER A 285 -18.97 10.20 1.74
CA SER A 285 -19.87 10.58 0.65
C SER A 285 -21.29 10.80 1.18
N SER A 286 -21.95 11.83 0.65
CA SER A 286 -23.34 12.13 0.98
C SER A 286 -24.28 11.03 0.45
N SER A 287 -25.43 10.89 1.09
CA SER A 287 -26.52 10.08 0.57
C SER A 287 -26.99 10.67 -0.78
N GLY A 288 -26.84 9.86 -1.86
CA GLY A 288 -27.15 10.29 -3.22
C GLY A 288 -25.94 10.83 -4.02
N SER A 289 -24.73 10.66 -3.53
CA SER A 289 -23.45 10.98 -4.21
C SER A 289 -23.32 12.43 -4.71
N LYS A 290 -23.97 13.39 -4.04
CA LYS A 290 -23.90 14.82 -4.37
C LYS A 290 -22.65 15.51 -3.82
N GLY A 291 -21.93 14.88 -2.91
CA GLY A 291 -20.69 15.36 -2.32
C GLY A 291 -19.86 14.18 -1.84
N GLU A 292 -18.57 14.27 -2.04
CA GLU A 292 -17.59 13.26 -1.61
C GLU A 292 -16.33 13.97 -1.10
N VAL A 293 -15.69 13.40 -0.08
CA VAL A 293 -14.35 13.77 0.37
C VAL A 293 -13.50 12.53 0.21
N ASP A 294 -12.42 12.65 -0.57
CA ASP A 294 -11.61 11.52 -1.02
C ASP A 294 -11.00 10.75 0.15
N PHE A 295 -10.41 11.47 1.13
CA PHE A 295 -9.91 10.88 2.34
C PHE A 295 -10.25 11.72 3.57
N ILE A 296 -10.45 11.04 4.69
CA ILE A 296 -10.62 11.64 6.00
C ILE A 296 -9.74 10.88 6.99
N THR A 297 -8.95 11.61 7.73
CA THR A 297 -8.16 11.11 8.85
C THR A 297 -8.35 12.00 10.08
N SER A 298 -7.70 11.66 11.18
CA SER A 298 -7.72 12.49 12.39
C SER A 298 -6.34 12.58 13.01
N GLU A 299 -6.02 13.76 13.50
CA GLU A 299 -4.83 14.02 14.29
C GLU A 299 -5.27 14.60 15.64
N GLY A 300 -5.04 13.85 16.71
CA GLY A 300 -5.61 14.17 18.01
C GLY A 300 -7.14 14.28 17.96
N ASN A 301 -7.67 15.45 18.29
CA ASN A 301 -9.10 15.76 18.25
C ASN A 301 -9.54 16.51 16.97
N GLN A 302 -8.65 16.65 15.99
CA GLN A 302 -8.98 17.32 14.75
C GLN A 302 -9.26 16.30 13.64
N ILE A 303 -10.32 16.55 12.87
CA ILE A 303 -10.67 15.79 11.68
C ILE A 303 -10.08 16.51 10.49
N LEU A 304 -9.30 15.80 9.69
CA LEU A 304 -8.62 16.32 8.53
C LEU A 304 -9.26 15.77 7.24
N PRO A 305 -10.14 16.54 6.57
CA PRO A 305 -10.64 16.16 5.26
C PRO A 305 -9.60 16.48 4.18
N ILE A 306 -9.42 15.56 3.26
CA ILE A 306 -8.44 15.66 2.18
C ILE A 306 -9.15 15.42 0.86
N GLU A 307 -9.10 16.43 0.00
CA GLU A 307 -9.64 16.39 -1.36
C GLU A 307 -8.48 16.35 -2.36
N VAL A 308 -8.48 15.38 -3.25
CA VAL A 308 -7.41 15.17 -4.22
C VAL A 308 -7.79 15.76 -5.58
N LYS A 309 -6.92 16.58 -6.14
CA LYS A 309 -7.12 17.18 -7.47
C LYS A 309 -5.92 16.83 -8.38
N SER A 310 -6.20 16.23 -9.51
CA SER A 310 -5.19 15.83 -10.50
C SER A 310 -4.82 16.96 -11.48
N GLY A 311 -5.37 18.16 -11.32
CA GLY A 311 -5.17 19.32 -12.20
C GLY A 311 -4.99 20.61 -11.43
N THR A 312 -4.89 21.72 -12.17
CA THR A 312 -4.68 23.08 -11.63
C THR A 312 -5.89 23.69 -10.93
N ASN A 313 -7.09 23.11 -11.10
CA ASN A 313 -8.29 23.62 -10.45
C ASN A 313 -8.40 23.08 -9.02
N VAL A 314 -8.01 23.90 -8.06
CA VAL A 314 -8.01 23.57 -6.63
C VAL A 314 -9.35 23.89 -5.92
N GLN A 315 -10.37 24.36 -6.64
CA GLN A 315 -11.68 24.64 -6.03
C GLN A 315 -12.44 23.33 -5.81
N SER A 316 -12.72 23.01 -4.55
CA SER A 316 -13.58 21.90 -4.18
C SER A 316 -14.93 22.39 -3.68
N LYS A 317 -16.02 21.81 -4.22
CA LYS A 317 -17.38 22.02 -3.72
C LYS A 317 -17.65 21.21 -2.46
N SER A 318 -16.89 20.16 -2.22
CA SER A 318 -17.11 19.18 -1.14
C SER A 318 -16.54 19.63 0.21
N LEU A 319 -15.59 20.57 0.21
CA LEU A 319 -14.98 21.14 1.42
C LEU A 319 -15.64 22.45 1.89
N LYS A 320 -16.68 22.89 1.21
CA LYS A 320 -17.56 24.01 1.64
C LYS A 320 -18.74 23.46 2.43
#